data_230110110c3591a209d04922e5fe6159
#
_entry.id   230110110c3591a209d04922e5fe6159
#
_cell.length_a   1.000
_cell.length_b   1.000
_cell.length_c   1.000
_cell.angle_alpha   90.00
_cell.angle_beta   90.00
_cell.angle_gamma   90.00
#
_symmetry.space_group_name_H-M   'P 1'
#
loop_
_entity.id
_entity.type
_entity.pdbx_description
1 polymer ?
#
loop_
_entity_poly.entity_id
_entity_poly.type
_entity_poly.pdbx_seq_one_letter_code
_entity_poly.pdbx_strand_id
1 'polypeptide(L)'
;MKLNFRLQNALSPTPALPIILIHGLFGNLDNLGVLARDLQQHHNVIQVDLRNHGLSPRSPQVDYPAMAQDVLALMDELAIAQAIIIGHSMGGKVAMAMTAFAPDRVEKLVAIDIAPVNYQVRRHDTIFAALNAVSAAGVTQRNEAAQLMRTLIKEEGVIQFLLKSFQGGEWRFNVSALWDQYENIIGWQPIPSWPHPILFIRGELSPYIQDSYRDDIARQFPQARAHVVAGTGHWVHAEKPDSVLRAIHRFLDAK
;
A
#
# COMPACT_ATOMS: atom_id res chain seq x y z
N MET A 1 -2.94 -17.12 -3.47
CA MET A 1 -3.03 -17.59 -2.06
C MET A 1 -4.19 -16.91 -1.36
N LYS A 2 -4.61 -17.44 -0.22
CA LYS A 2 -5.75 -16.90 0.52
C LYS A 2 -5.29 -15.83 1.51
N LEU A 3 -5.63 -14.56 1.24
CA LEU A 3 -5.21 -13.44 2.07
C LEU A 3 -6.08 -13.30 3.33
N ASN A 4 -5.46 -12.86 4.42
CA ASN A 4 -6.18 -12.37 5.60
C ASN A 4 -6.79 -11.01 5.27
N PHE A 5 -8.01 -10.78 5.73
CA PHE A 5 -8.72 -9.53 5.47
C PHE A 5 -9.67 -9.18 6.60
N ARG A 6 -10.12 -7.92 6.62
CA ARG A 6 -11.18 -7.43 7.48
C ARG A 6 -12.23 -6.76 6.60
N LEU A 7 -13.47 -7.22 6.67
CA LEU A 7 -14.61 -6.61 6.00
C LEU A 7 -15.42 -5.78 7.00
N GLN A 8 -15.61 -4.50 6.68
CA GLN A 8 -16.49 -3.61 7.44
C GLN A 8 -17.64 -3.19 6.53
N ASN A 9 -18.86 -3.52 6.93
CA ASN A 9 -20.05 -3.15 6.17
C ASN A 9 -20.32 -1.66 6.25
N ALA A 10 -20.80 -1.09 5.15
CA ALA A 10 -21.20 0.31 5.09
C ALA A 10 -22.28 0.63 6.11
N LEU A 11 -22.24 1.83 6.66
CA LEU A 11 -23.27 2.35 7.54
C LEU A 11 -24.49 2.84 6.76
N SER A 12 -24.32 3.16 5.48
CA SER A 12 -25.42 3.52 4.58
C SER A 12 -26.26 2.31 4.22
N PRO A 13 -27.62 2.45 4.16
CA PRO A 13 -28.50 1.34 3.76
C PRO A 13 -28.32 0.94 2.29
N THR A 14 -27.82 1.84 1.45
CA THR A 14 -27.52 1.59 0.02
C THR A 14 -26.05 1.92 -0.24
N PRO A 15 -25.14 0.98 0.04
CA PRO A 15 -23.74 1.25 -0.14
C PRO A 15 -23.36 1.43 -1.61
N ALA A 16 -22.42 2.33 -1.87
CA ALA A 16 -21.73 2.43 -3.14
C ALA A 16 -20.81 1.21 -3.34
N LEU A 17 -20.09 1.14 -4.47
CA LEU A 17 -19.17 0.04 -4.72
C LEU A 17 -18.19 -0.18 -3.54
N PRO A 18 -17.81 -1.42 -3.25
CA PRO A 18 -16.86 -1.70 -2.19
C PRO A 18 -15.50 -1.09 -2.48
N ILE A 19 -14.80 -0.75 -1.43
CA ILE A 19 -13.43 -0.22 -1.48
C ILE A 19 -12.49 -1.27 -0.87
N ILE A 20 -11.40 -1.56 -1.58
CA ILE A 20 -10.31 -2.40 -1.07
C ILE A 20 -9.13 -1.51 -0.76
N LEU A 21 -8.61 -1.59 0.47
CA LEU A 21 -7.46 -0.84 0.95
C LEU A 21 -6.24 -1.75 1.03
N ILE A 22 -5.16 -1.34 0.37
CA ILE A 22 -3.92 -2.13 0.27
C ILE A 22 -2.74 -1.34 0.85
N HIS A 23 -2.12 -1.90 1.88
CA HIS A 23 -0.97 -1.31 2.57
C HIS A 23 0.33 -1.39 1.76
N GLY A 24 1.35 -0.67 2.21
CA GLY A 24 2.70 -0.71 1.64
C GLY A 24 3.63 -1.73 2.29
N LEU A 25 4.89 -1.70 1.88
CA LEU A 25 5.94 -2.57 2.39
C LEU A 25 6.07 -2.46 3.91
N PHE A 26 6.20 -3.59 4.60
CA PHE A 26 6.26 -3.73 6.06
C PHE A 26 4.98 -3.37 6.79
N GLY A 27 3.90 -3.17 6.06
CA GLY A 27 2.61 -2.81 6.64
C GLY A 27 1.72 -4.01 6.95
N ASN A 28 0.48 -3.68 7.28
CA ASN A 28 -0.60 -4.63 7.49
C ASN A 28 -1.94 -3.93 7.29
N LEU A 29 -3.03 -4.68 7.43
CA LEU A 29 -4.38 -4.18 7.17
C LEU A 29 -4.81 -3.00 8.06
N ASP A 30 -4.16 -2.77 9.20
CA ASP A 30 -4.51 -1.65 10.10
C ASP A 30 -3.94 -0.31 9.65
N ASN A 31 -2.96 -0.29 8.73
CA ASN A 31 -2.25 0.94 8.36
C ASN A 31 -3.14 2.00 7.72
N LEU A 32 -4.17 1.60 7.00
CA LEU A 32 -5.11 2.51 6.35
C LEU A 32 -6.43 2.63 7.16
N GLY A 33 -6.39 2.33 8.45
CA GLY A 33 -7.57 2.30 9.32
C GLY A 33 -8.30 3.64 9.42
N VAL A 34 -7.58 4.77 9.40
CA VAL A 34 -8.22 6.09 9.43
C VAL A 34 -9.05 6.31 8.17
N LEU A 35 -8.55 5.90 7.01
CA LEU A 35 -9.30 5.97 5.74
C LEU A 35 -10.49 5.01 5.78
N ALA A 36 -10.29 3.82 6.29
CA ALA A 36 -11.34 2.80 6.38
C ALA A 36 -12.54 3.29 7.19
N ARG A 37 -12.31 3.90 8.35
CA ARG A 37 -13.38 4.39 9.23
C ARG A 37 -14.22 5.47 8.57
N ASP A 38 -13.61 6.38 7.83
CA ASP A 38 -14.32 7.43 7.10
C ASP A 38 -15.10 6.85 5.92
N LEU A 39 -14.45 6.04 5.08
CA LEU A 39 -15.04 5.50 3.86
C LEU A 39 -16.16 4.51 4.14
N GLN A 40 -16.17 3.89 5.31
CA GLN A 40 -17.22 2.98 5.76
C GLN A 40 -18.60 3.67 5.85
N GLN A 41 -18.66 4.98 5.91
CA GLN A 41 -19.94 5.69 5.94
C GLN A 41 -20.82 5.31 4.74
N HIS A 42 -20.23 5.12 3.56
CA HIS A 42 -20.97 4.89 2.31
C HIS A 42 -20.51 3.66 1.52
N HIS A 43 -19.47 2.97 1.98
CA HIS A 43 -18.87 1.83 1.27
C HIS A 43 -18.65 0.67 2.21
N ASN A 44 -18.84 -0.55 1.70
CA ASN A 44 -18.21 -1.70 2.32
C ASN A 44 -16.70 -1.56 2.11
N VAL A 45 -15.91 -1.73 3.17
CA VAL A 45 -14.47 -1.56 3.12
C VAL A 45 -13.78 -2.87 3.45
N ILE A 46 -12.90 -3.30 2.57
CA ILE A 46 -12.07 -4.50 2.75
C ILE A 46 -10.62 -4.07 2.93
N GLN A 47 -10.07 -4.33 4.12
CA GLN A 47 -8.66 -4.12 4.42
C GLN A 47 -7.95 -5.47 4.30
N VAL A 48 -6.86 -5.54 3.54
CA VAL A 48 -6.15 -6.79 3.28
C VAL A 48 -4.75 -6.76 3.88
N ASP A 49 -4.28 -7.93 4.33
CA ASP A 49 -2.85 -8.19 4.49
C ASP A 49 -2.33 -8.80 3.20
N LEU A 50 -1.34 -8.18 2.56
CA LEU A 50 -0.67 -8.77 1.40
C LEU A 50 0.12 -10.02 1.81
N ARG A 51 0.46 -10.87 0.83
CA ARG A 51 1.35 -12.00 1.09
C ARG A 51 2.60 -11.54 1.82
N ASN A 52 3.13 -12.35 2.68
CA ASN A 52 4.32 -12.05 3.47
C ASN A 52 4.15 -10.95 4.52
N HIS A 53 2.93 -10.49 4.76
CA HIS A 53 2.62 -9.43 5.72
C HIS A 53 1.46 -9.85 6.63
N GLY A 54 1.47 -9.32 7.85
CA GLY A 54 0.39 -9.54 8.82
C GLY A 54 0.11 -11.01 9.08
N LEU A 55 -1.14 -11.41 8.94
CA LEU A 55 -1.58 -12.79 9.13
C LEU A 55 -1.76 -13.55 7.81
N SER A 56 -1.42 -12.95 6.68
CA SER A 56 -1.47 -13.64 5.40
C SER A 56 -0.34 -14.66 5.25
N PRO A 57 -0.51 -15.67 4.39
CA PRO A 57 0.50 -16.70 4.19
C PRO A 57 1.84 -16.14 3.70
N ARG A 58 2.92 -16.83 4.05
CA ARG A 58 4.27 -16.53 3.61
C ARG A 58 4.63 -17.31 2.34
N SER A 59 5.41 -16.68 1.48
CA SER A 59 5.89 -17.25 0.22
C SER A 59 7.26 -16.67 -0.11
N PRO A 60 8.16 -17.43 -0.75
CA PRO A 60 9.42 -16.88 -1.24
C PRO A 60 9.22 -15.96 -2.45
N GLN A 61 8.04 -16.00 -3.09
CA GLN A 61 7.74 -15.18 -4.27
C GLN A 61 7.08 -13.86 -3.85
N VAL A 62 7.70 -12.74 -4.24
CA VAL A 62 7.17 -11.40 -4.05
C VAL A 62 7.33 -10.63 -5.36
N ASP A 63 6.25 -10.51 -6.12
CA ASP A 63 6.18 -9.70 -7.33
C ASP A 63 4.77 -9.14 -7.51
N TYR A 64 4.63 -8.13 -8.33
CA TYR A 64 3.34 -7.46 -8.53
C TYR A 64 2.29 -8.35 -9.20
N PRO A 65 2.62 -9.17 -10.21
CA PRO A 65 1.64 -10.10 -10.76
C PRO A 65 1.06 -11.05 -9.70
N ALA A 66 1.90 -11.64 -8.84
CA ALA A 66 1.46 -12.55 -7.80
C ALA A 66 0.59 -11.84 -6.75
N MET A 67 1.02 -10.66 -6.29
CA MET A 67 0.25 -9.87 -5.30
C MET A 67 -1.08 -9.39 -5.86
N ALA A 68 -1.12 -8.94 -7.12
CA ALA A 68 -2.36 -8.54 -7.78
C ALA A 68 -3.34 -9.71 -7.90
N GLN A 69 -2.86 -10.88 -8.30
CA GLN A 69 -3.69 -12.08 -8.42
C GLN A 69 -4.23 -12.54 -7.07
N ASP A 70 -3.48 -12.37 -5.99
CA ASP A 70 -3.96 -12.65 -4.63
C ASP A 70 -5.18 -11.79 -4.28
N VAL A 71 -5.14 -10.50 -4.58
CA VAL A 71 -6.26 -9.59 -4.30
C VAL A 71 -7.45 -9.90 -5.20
N LEU A 72 -7.23 -10.20 -6.47
CA LEU A 72 -8.30 -10.61 -7.40
C LEU A 72 -8.96 -11.91 -6.93
N ALA A 73 -8.20 -12.88 -6.44
CA ALA A 73 -8.74 -14.11 -5.88
C ALA A 73 -9.60 -13.84 -4.63
N LEU A 74 -9.21 -12.87 -3.79
CA LEU A 74 -10.02 -12.44 -2.65
C LEU A 74 -11.34 -11.83 -3.12
N MET A 75 -11.33 -11.02 -4.18
CA MET A 75 -12.56 -10.48 -4.77
C MET A 75 -13.48 -11.61 -5.23
N ASP A 76 -12.93 -12.66 -5.85
CA ASP A 76 -13.71 -13.83 -6.26
C ASP A 76 -14.34 -14.53 -5.05
N GLU A 77 -13.56 -14.76 -4.01
CA GLU A 77 -14.01 -15.38 -2.76
C GLU A 77 -15.17 -14.60 -2.12
N LEU A 78 -15.09 -13.27 -2.14
CA LEU A 78 -16.10 -12.38 -1.56
C LEU A 78 -17.24 -12.04 -2.52
N ALA A 79 -17.25 -12.63 -3.71
CA ALA A 79 -18.22 -12.36 -4.77
C ALA A 79 -18.32 -10.87 -5.15
N ILE A 80 -17.19 -10.19 -5.17
CA ILE A 80 -17.06 -8.79 -5.57
C ILE A 80 -16.72 -8.73 -7.06
N ALA A 81 -17.67 -8.31 -7.88
CA ALA A 81 -17.46 -8.20 -9.32
C ALA A 81 -16.57 -7.01 -9.68
N GLN A 82 -16.77 -5.88 -9.01
CA GLN A 82 -16.08 -4.63 -9.29
C GLN A 82 -15.87 -3.85 -7.99
N ALA A 83 -14.73 -3.19 -7.85
CA ALA A 83 -14.38 -2.42 -6.65
C ALA A 83 -13.58 -1.18 -6.99
N ILE A 84 -13.54 -0.25 -6.04
CA ILE A 84 -12.61 0.86 -6.00
C ILE A 84 -11.40 0.38 -5.21
N ILE A 85 -10.20 0.60 -5.73
CA ILE A 85 -8.96 0.13 -5.10
C ILE A 85 -8.15 1.35 -4.64
N ILE A 86 -7.76 1.35 -3.38
CA ILE A 86 -6.90 2.40 -2.81
C ILE A 86 -5.66 1.72 -2.22
N GLY A 87 -4.50 2.09 -2.71
CA GLY A 87 -3.24 1.51 -2.24
C GLY A 87 -2.19 2.55 -1.90
N HIS A 88 -1.43 2.31 -0.84
CA HIS A 88 -0.30 3.13 -0.43
C HIS A 88 1.01 2.47 -0.84
N SER A 89 1.91 3.22 -1.49
CA SER A 89 3.26 2.77 -1.84
C SER A 89 3.21 1.45 -2.64
N MET A 90 3.87 0.40 -2.20
CA MET A 90 3.80 -0.93 -2.82
C MET A 90 2.35 -1.36 -3.09
N GLY A 91 1.43 -1.08 -2.15
CA GLY A 91 0.01 -1.38 -2.33
C GLY A 91 -0.63 -0.64 -3.50
N GLY A 92 -0.15 0.56 -3.81
CA GLY A 92 -0.56 1.32 -4.99
C GLY A 92 -0.11 0.63 -6.29
N LYS A 93 1.10 0.11 -6.33
CA LYS A 93 1.59 -0.69 -7.47
C LYS A 93 0.82 -1.99 -7.62
N VAL A 94 0.45 -2.64 -6.51
CA VAL A 94 -0.42 -3.83 -6.57
C VAL A 94 -1.75 -3.48 -7.22
N ALA A 95 -2.36 -2.38 -6.80
CA ALA A 95 -3.62 -1.89 -7.38
C ALA A 95 -3.47 -1.62 -8.89
N MET A 96 -2.39 -0.96 -9.30
CA MET A 96 -2.12 -0.70 -10.71
C MET A 96 -1.91 -2.00 -11.50
N ALA A 97 -1.22 -2.99 -10.93
CA ALA A 97 -1.04 -4.29 -11.57
C ALA A 97 -2.37 -5.04 -11.75
N MET A 98 -3.32 -4.87 -10.84
CA MET A 98 -4.65 -5.45 -10.98
C MET A 98 -5.36 -4.99 -12.25
N THR A 99 -5.15 -3.77 -12.70
CA THR A 99 -5.76 -3.24 -13.93
C THR A 99 -5.25 -3.95 -15.18
N ALA A 100 -4.05 -4.52 -15.15
CA ALA A 100 -3.50 -5.28 -16.26
C ALA A 100 -4.15 -6.66 -16.39
N PHE A 101 -4.47 -7.31 -15.26
CA PHE A 101 -5.06 -8.66 -15.24
C PHE A 101 -6.57 -8.64 -15.36
N ALA A 102 -7.23 -7.62 -14.80
CA ALA A 102 -8.68 -7.55 -14.73
C ALA A 102 -9.15 -6.08 -14.87
N PRO A 103 -8.97 -5.47 -16.04
CA PRO A 103 -9.22 -4.03 -16.24
C PRO A 103 -10.66 -3.60 -15.93
N ASP A 104 -11.63 -4.49 -16.11
CA ASP A 104 -13.06 -4.19 -15.91
C ASP A 104 -13.50 -4.37 -14.45
N ARG A 105 -12.65 -4.91 -13.60
CA ARG A 105 -12.96 -5.15 -12.19
C ARG A 105 -12.53 -4.01 -11.27
N VAL A 106 -11.75 -3.07 -11.79
CA VAL A 106 -11.35 -1.86 -11.06
C VAL A 106 -12.11 -0.68 -11.64
N GLU A 107 -13.01 -0.11 -10.83
CA GLU A 107 -13.83 1.04 -11.25
C GLU A 107 -13.04 2.33 -11.22
N LYS A 108 -12.39 2.61 -10.09
CA LYS A 108 -11.51 3.75 -9.87
C LYS A 108 -10.33 3.29 -9.03
N LEU A 109 -9.22 3.99 -9.15
CA LEU A 109 -8.01 3.67 -8.42
C LEU A 109 -7.42 4.92 -7.76
N VAL A 110 -7.00 4.79 -6.51
CA VAL A 110 -6.22 5.83 -5.81
C VAL A 110 -4.87 5.24 -5.43
N ALA A 111 -3.79 5.84 -5.94
CA ALA A 111 -2.42 5.46 -5.61
C ALA A 111 -1.80 6.55 -4.72
N ILE A 112 -1.46 6.19 -3.49
CA ILE A 112 -0.88 7.13 -2.53
C ILE A 112 0.63 7.03 -2.57
N ASP A 113 1.27 8.07 -3.06
CA ASP A 113 2.71 8.33 -3.08
C ASP A 113 3.55 7.23 -3.73
N ILE A 114 3.13 6.82 -4.93
CA ILE A 114 3.83 5.84 -5.75
C ILE A 114 3.54 6.10 -7.22
N ALA A 115 4.49 5.82 -8.09
CA ALA A 115 4.34 5.93 -9.53
C ALA A 115 4.57 4.57 -10.22
N PRO A 116 3.96 4.33 -11.41
CA PRO A 116 4.13 3.09 -12.16
C PRO A 116 5.47 3.09 -12.92
N VAL A 117 6.57 3.10 -12.17
CA VAL A 117 7.93 3.18 -12.70
C VAL A 117 8.87 2.22 -11.99
N ASN A 118 9.94 1.84 -12.67
CA ASN A 118 11.04 1.09 -12.09
C ASN A 118 11.96 2.06 -11.35
N TYR A 119 11.92 2.03 -10.03
CA TYR A 119 12.77 2.90 -9.20
C TYR A 119 14.21 2.41 -9.23
N GLN A 120 15.17 3.35 -9.39
CA GLN A 120 16.60 3.04 -9.48
C GLN A 120 17.31 3.13 -8.14
N VAL A 121 16.65 3.69 -7.12
CA VAL A 121 17.24 3.95 -5.80
C VAL A 121 16.71 2.95 -4.77
N ARG A 122 17.62 2.28 -4.08
CA ARG A 122 17.30 1.43 -2.93
C ARG A 122 17.16 2.30 -1.69
N ARG A 123 15.97 2.37 -1.12
CA ARG A 123 15.66 3.23 0.02
C ARG A 123 15.47 2.49 1.35
N HIS A 124 15.55 1.16 1.33
CA HIS A 124 15.18 0.34 2.49
C HIS A 124 16.32 -0.51 3.06
N ASP A 125 17.55 -0.36 2.55
CA ASP A 125 18.68 -1.18 2.99
C ASP A 125 18.97 -0.99 4.48
N THR A 126 18.94 0.25 4.97
CA THR A 126 19.12 0.55 6.40
C THR A 126 18.01 -0.04 7.24
N ILE A 127 16.77 -0.03 6.74
CA ILE A 127 15.63 -0.66 7.41
C ILE A 127 15.86 -2.16 7.55
N PHE A 128 16.21 -2.84 6.47
CA PHE A 128 16.50 -4.28 6.51
C PHE A 128 17.63 -4.62 7.50
N ALA A 129 18.68 -3.80 7.52
CA ALA A 129 19.77 -3.97 8.49
C ALA A 129 19.25 -3.86 9.94
N ALA A 130 18.39 -2.90 10.22
CA ALA A 130 17.78 -2.73 11.54
C ALA A 130 16.88 -3.91 11.93
N LEU A 131 16.05 -4.39 10.99
CA LEU A 131 15.18 -5.55 11.22
C LEU A 131 15.99 -6.80 11.57
N ASN A 132 17.07 -7.04 10.85
CA ASN A 132 17.96 -8.17 11.08
C ASN A 132 18.74 -8.03 12.40
N ALA A 133 19.16 -6.82 12.77
CA ALA A 133 19.83 -6.58 14.02
C ALA A 133 18.94 -6.88 15.23
N VAL A 134 17.67 -6.52 15.17
CA VAL A 134 16.67 -6.84 16.21
C VAL A 134 16.50 -8.35 16.32
N SER A 135 16.33 -9.05 15.21
CA SER A 135 16.18 -10.51 15.21
C SER A 135 17.43 -11.21 15.75
N ALA A 136 18.61 -10.76 15.36
CA ALA A 136 19.88 -11.35 15.82
C ALA A 136 20.12 -11.15 17.32
N ALA A 137 19.65 -10.04 17.89
CA ALA A 137 19.78 -9.75 19.32
C ALA A 137 18.83 -10.57 20.19
N GLY A 138 17.80 -11.17 19.60
CA GLY A 138 16.85 -12.01 20.35
C GLY A 138 15.97 -11.25 21.33
N VAL A 139 15.83 -9.94 21.19
CA VAL A 139 14.97 -9.14 22.06
C VAL A 139 13.50 -9.44 21.77
N THR A 140 12.66 -9.36 22.82
CA THR A 140 11.23 -9.65 22.71
C THR A 140 10.35 -8.42 22.97
N GLN A 141 10.90 -7.38 23.58
CA GLN A 141 10.16 -6.17 23.96
C GLN A 141 10.36 -5.07 22.92
N ARG A 142 9.28 -4.33 22.63
CA ARG A 142 9.32 -3.23 21.65
C ARG A 142 10.31 -2.13 22.02
N ASN A 143 10.42 -1.77 23.31
CA ASN A 143 11.35 -0.74 23.75
C ASN A 143 12.81 -1.15 23.53
N GLU A 144 13.16 -2.41 23.74
CA GLU A 144 14.51 -2.92 23.48
C GLU A 144 14.80 -2.93 21.97
N ALA A 145 13.83 -3.38 21.17
CA ALA A 145 13.94 -3.33 19.71
C ALA A 145 14.12 -1.90 19.20
N ALA A 146 13.34 -0.96 19.74
CA ALA A 146 13.45 0.46 19.38
C ALA A 146 14.85 1.03 19.63
N GLN A 147 15.46 0.69 20.79
CA GLN A 147 16.82 1.14 21.10
C GLN A 147 17.84 0.66 20.08
N LEU A 148 17.75 -0.60 19.67
CA LEU A 148 18.63 -1.15 18.64
C LEU A 148 18.41 -0.45 17.29
N MET A 149 17.15 -0.24 16.92
CA MET A 149 16.79 0.37 15.64
C MET A 149 17.27 1.83 15.54
N ARG A 150 17.28 2.57 16.65
CA ARG A 150 17.74 3.96 16.70
C ARG A 150 19.22 4.11 16.36
N THR A 151 20.00 3.06 16.48
CA THR A 151 21.41 3.08 16.07
C THR A 151 21.58 3.11 14.55
N LEU A 152 20.54 2.70 13.81
CA LEU A 152 20.60 2.59 12.34
C LEU A 152 19.57 3.50 11.64
N ILE A 153 18.40 3.70 12.22
CA ILE A 153 17.32 4.50 11.65
C ILE A 153 17.18 5.79 12.45
N LYS A 154 17.24 6.94 11.75
CA LYS A 154 17.15 8.26 12.37
C LYS A 154 15.72 8.72 12.60
N GLU A 155 14.79 8.31 11.72
CA GLU A 155 13.41 8.75 11.75
C GLU A 155 12.60 7.91 12.74
N GLU A 156 12.24 8.51 13.88
CA GLU A 156 11.47 7.83 14.92
C GLU A 156 10.11 7.34 14.41
N GLY A 157 9.48 8.09 13.51
CA GLY A 157 8.21 7.68 12.90
C GLY A 157 8.31 6.36 12.14
N VAL A 158 9.43 6.12 11.45
CA VAL A 158 9.70 4.86 10.75
C VAL A 158 9.86 3.72 11.76
N ILE A 159 10.62 3.96 12.84
CA ILE A 159 10.81 2.96 13.89
C ILE A 159 9.47 2.55 14.49
N GLN A 160 8.63 3.51 14.86
CA GLN A 160 7.33 3.23 15.46
C GLN A 160 6.38 2.52 14.48
N PHE A 161 6.43 2.87 13.20
CA PHE A 161 5.68 2.18 12.16
C PHE A 161 6.09 0.70 12.08
N LEU A 162 7.38 0.41 12.05
CA LEU A 162 7.89 -0.97 11.96
C LEU A 162 7.53 -1.77 13.21
N LEU A 163 7.64 -1.16 14.39
CA LEU A 163 7.37 -1.84 15.67
C LEU A 163 5.91 -2.25 15.85
N LYS A 164 4.96 -1.65 15.12
CA LYS A 164 3.56 -2.12 15.11
C LYS A 164 3.46 -3.57 14.61
N SER A 165 4.43 -4.01 13.82
CA SER A 165 4.49 -5.38 13.31
C SER A 165 5.48 -6.27 14.06
N PHE A 166 5.95 -5.84 15.23
CA PHE A 166 6.84 -6.62 16.10
C PHE A 166 6.05 -7.16 17.29
N GLN A 167 5.98 -8.48 17.41
CA GLN A 167 5.25 -9.15 18.48
C GLN A 167 6.03 -10.36 18.96
N GLY A 168 6.30 -10.41 20.27
CA GLY A 168 6.92 -11.58 20.89
C GLY A 168 8.29 -11.94 20.34
N GLY A 169 9.04 -10.95 19.87
CA GLY A 169 10.37 -11.15 19.30
C GLY A 169 10.37 -11.46 17.80
N GLU A 170 9.22 -11.41 17.15
CA GLU A 170 9.08 -11.74 15.73
C GLU A 170 8.47 -10.60 14.92
N TRP A 171 8.96 -10.44 13.68
CA TRP A 171 8.36 -9.54 12.71
C TRP A 171 7.15 -10.22 12.05
N ARG A 172 6.04 -9.49 11.93
CA ARG A 172 4.82 -9.94 11.25
C ARG A 172 4.90 -9.75 9.73
N PHE A 173 6.08 -9.65 9.19
CA PHE A 173 6.35 -9.70 7.76
C PHE A 173 7.58 -10.57 7.50
N ASN A 174 7.64 -11.15 6.31
CA ASN A 174 8.67 -12.13 5.93
C ASN A 174 9.94 -11.39 5.46
N VAL A 175 10.80 -11.02 6.41
CA VAL A 175 12.00 -10.20 6.13
C VAL A 175 12.87 -10.81 5.04
N SER A 176 13.13 -12.13 5.09
CA SER A 176 14.02 -12.78 4.14
C SER A 176 13.47 -12.78 2.72
N ALA A 177 12.18 -13.04 2.53
CA ALA A 177 11.56 -13.01 1.21
C ALA A 177 11.52 -11.58 0.64
N LEU A 178 11.20 -10.59 1.47
CA LEU A 178 11.16 -9.19 1.06
C LEU A 178 12.54 -8.66 0.69
N TRP A 179 13.56 -9.08 1.42
CA TRP A 179 14.95 -8.74 1.08
C TRP A 179 15.37 -9.39 -0.24
N ASP A 180 15.14 -10.71 -0.38
CA ASP A 180 15.51 -11.47 -1.56
C ASP A 180 14.84 -10.92 -2.83
N GLN A 181 13.57 -10.51 -2.72
CA GLN A 181 12.76 -10.06 -3.85
C GLN A 181 12.65 -8.53 -3.94
N TYR A 182 13.53 -7.80 -3.25
CA TYR A 182 13.43 -6.34 -3.18
C TYR A 182 13.48 -5.66 -4.55
N GLU A 183 14.27 -6.18 -5.48
CA GLU A 183 14.33 -5.64 -6.85
C GLU A 183 12.97 -5.70 -7.56
N ASN A 184 12.15 -6.72 -7.27
CA ASN A 184 10.79 -6.78 -7.80
C ASN A 184 9.91 -5.70 -7.17
N ILE A 185 10.10 -5.39 -5.89
CA ILE A 185 9.28 -4.42 -5.16
C ILE A 185 9.52 -3.00 -5.67
N ILE A 186 10.77 -2.61 -5.89
CA ILE A 186 11.10 -1.29 -6.46
C ILE A 186 10.92 -1.26 -7.98
N GLY A 187 10.92 -2.42 -8.62
CA GLY A 187 10.78 -2.57 -10.06
C GLY A 187 9.37 -2.34 -10.56
N TRP A 188 9.26 -2.23 -11.85
CA TRP A 188 7.96 -2.12 -12.52
C TRP A 188 8.12 -2.48 -13.99
N GLN A 189 7.23 -3.31 -14.49
CA GLN A 189 7.08 -3.53 -15.92
C GLN A 189 5.85 -2.76 -16.39
N PRO A 190 5.98 -1.88 -17.39
CA PRO A 190 4.85 -1.11 -17.89
C PRO A 190 3.67 -1.99 -18.26
N ILE A 191 2.49 -1.56 -17.89
CA ILE A 191 1.23 -2.26 -18.14
C ILE A 191 0.53 -1.67 -19.35
N PRO A 192 -0.43 -2.39 -19.97
CA PRO A 192 -1.30 -1.82 -20.98
C PRO A 192 -2.05 -0.59 -20.46
N SER A 193 -2.29 0.37 -21.33
CA SER A 193 -3.04 1.58 -20.99
C SER A 193 -4.41 1.21 -20.39
N TRP A 194 -4.68 1.78 -19.21
CA TRP A 194 -5.97 1.61 -18.53
C TRP A 194 -6.71 2.95 -18.54
N PRO A 195 -7.82 3.07 -19.30
CA PRO A 195 -8.44 4.37 -19.61
C PRO A 195 -9.48 4.83 -18.59
N HIS A 196 -9.43 4.33 -17.36
CA HIS A 196 -10.36 4.71 -16.30
C HIS A 196 -9.72 5.70 -15.32
N PRO A 197 -10.54 6.37 -14.46
CA PRO A 197 -10.01 7.36 -13.55
C PRO A 197 -9.05 6.80 -12.51
N ILE A 198 -7.90 7.44 -12.36
CA ILE A 198 -6.94 7.19 -11.29
C ILE A 198 -6.50 8.52 -10.68
N LEU A 199 -6.43 8.56 -9.34
CA LEU A 199 -5.90 9.68 -8.58
C LEU A 199 -4.56 9.28 -7.96
N PHE A 200 -3.51 10.06 -8.26
CA PHE A 200 -2.23 9.97 -7.56
C PHE A 200 -2.20 11.03 -6.47
N ILE A 201 -2.07 10.60 -5.22
CA ILE A 201 -1.88 11.51 -4.09
C ILE A 201 -0.41 11.52 -3.73
N ARG A 202 0.22 12.68 -3.80
CA ARG A 202 1.65 12.87 -3.63
C ARG A 202 1.96 13.65 -2.37
N GLY A 203 2.95 13.19 -1.58
CA GLY A 203 3.59 13.99 -0.55
C GLY A 203 4.56 14.98 -1.18
N GLU A 204 4.41 16.27 -0.86
CA GLU A 204 5.26 17.31 -1.45
C GLU A 204 6.75 17.06 -1.23
N LEU A 205 7.11 16.55 -0.05
CA LEU A 205 8.51 16.30 0.35
C LEU A 205 9.01 14.91 -0.02
N SER A 206 8.15 14.09 -0.65
CA SER A 206 8.48 12.71 -1.02
C SER A 206 9.12 12.63 -2.40
N PRO A 207 10.13 11.77 -2.61
CA PRO A 207 10.75 11.57 -3.92
C PRO A 207 10.04 10.53 -4.79
N TYR A 208 8.96 9.89 -4.33
CA TYR A 208 8.36 8.76 -5.03
C TYR A 208 7.57 9.14 -6.28
N ILE A 209 6.99 10.34 -6.34
CA ILE A 209 6.37 10.85 -7.55
C ILE A 209 7.12 12.12 -7.97
N GLN A 210 7.77 12.06 -9.13
CA GLN A 210 8.56 13.16 -9.66
C GLN A 210 8.02 13.58 -11.03
N ASP A 211 8.28 14.82 -11.42
CA ASP A 211 7.86 15.34 -12.72
C ASP A 211 8.43 14.54 -13.89
N SER A 212 9.61 13.93 -13.71
CA SER A 212 10.22 13.06 -14.70
C SER A 212 9.42 11.79 -15.01
N TYR A 213 8.47 11.42 -14.15
CA TYR A 213 7.62 10.25 -14.35
C TYR A 213 6.31 10.55 -15.10
N ARG A 214 6.08 11.80 -15.45
CA ARG A 214 4.83 12.25 -16.08
C ARG A 214 4.47 11.45 -17.32
N ASP A 215 5.43 11.22 -18.21
CA ASP A 215 5.18 10.50 -19.47
C ASP A 215 4.87 9.03 -19.22
N ASP A 216 5.58 8.40 -18.30
CA ASP A 216 5.32 7.02 -17.92
C ASP A 216 3.91 6.85 -17.32
N ILE A 217 3.50 7.80 -16.47
CA ILE A 217 2.16 7.81 -15.89
C ILE A 217 1.11 7.99 -16.98
N ALA A 218 1.27 8.98 -17.85
CA ALA A 218 0.28 9.30 -18.90
C ALA A 218 0.11 8.15 -19.90
N ARG A 219 1.20 7.43 -20.20
CA ARG A 219 1.16 6.30 -21.14
C ARG A 219 0.34 5.14 -20.59
N GLN A 220 0.46 4.85 -19.31
CA GLN A 220 -0.23 3.74 -18.65
C GLN A 220 -1.61 4.14 -18.13
N PHE A 221 -1.76 5.39 -17.72
CA PHE A 221 -2.98 5.94 -17.14
C PHE A 221 -3.33 7.29 -17.78
N PRO A 222 -3.99 7.28 -18.95
CA PRO A 222 -4.28 8.53 -19.67
C PRO A 222 -5.26 9.46 -18.95
N GLN A 223 -6.05 8.95 -18.01
CA GLN A 223 -6.97 9.77 -17.20
C GLN A 223 -6.43 10.04 -15.78
N ALA A 224 -5.11 10.03 -15.62
CA ALA A 224 -4.49 10.29 -14.33
C ALA A 224 -4.73 11.74 -13.87
N ARG A 225 -5.07 11.87 -12.59
CA ARG A 225 -5.15 13.14 -11.87
C ARG A 225 -4.16 13.08 -10.71
N ALA A 226 -3.63 14.23 -10.32
CA ALA A 226 -2.68 14.31 -9.22
C ALA A 226 -3.15 15.32 -8.19
N HIS A 227 -2.90 15.01 -6.92
CA HIS A 227 -3.13 15.90 -5.79
C HIS A 227 -1.90 15.90 -4.89
N VAL A 228 -1.32 17.08 -4.67
CA VAL A 228 -0.15 17.25 -3.81
C VAL A 228 -0.60 17.68 -2.42
N VAL A 229 -0.13 16.99 -1.39
CA VAL A 229 -0.38 17.37 0.01
C VAL A 229 0.87 18.06 0.54
N ALA A 230 0.75 19.35 0.81
CA ALA A 230 1.86 20.19 1.26
C ALA A 230 2.45 19.71 2.60
N GLY A 231 3.78 19.79 2.71
CA GLY A 231 4.49 19.50 3.95
C GLY A 231 4.53 18.03 4.37
N THR A 232 4.14 17.10 3.50
CA THR A 232 4.11 15.67 3.82
C THR A 232 5.20 14.89 3.11
N GLY A 233 5.65 13.82 3.76
CA GLY A 233 6.53 12.81 3.18
C GLY A 233 5.75 11.63 2.61
N HIS A 234 6.38 10.46 2.65
CA HIS A 234 5.85 9.24 2.02
C HIS A 234 4.55 8.71 2.67
N TRP A 235 4.39 8.88 3.98
CA TRP A 235 3.18 8.44 4.71
C TRP A 235 2.13 9.56 4.76
N VAL A 236 1.71 10.01 3.59
CA VAL A 236 0.80 11.15 3.41
C VAL A 236 -0.49 11.00 4.22
N HIS A 237 -1.08 9.81 4.18
CA HIS A 237 -2.33 9.47 4.86
C HIS A 237 -2.20 9.41 6.39
N ALA A 238 -1.00 9.14 6.90
CA ALA A 238 -0.73 9.13 8.33
C ALA A 238 -0.43 10.55 8.84
N GLU A 239 0.25 11.35 8.03
CA GLU A 239 0.65 12.71 8.40
C GLU A 239 -0.50 13.71 8.29
N LYS A 240 -1.30 13.64 7.21
CA LYS A 240 -2.44 14.53 6.97
C LYS A 240 -3.66 13.74 6.44
N PRO A 241 -4.28 12.91 7.28
CA PRO A 241 -5.41 12.08 6.87
C PRO A 241 -6.60 12.87 6.33
N ASP A 242 -6.89 14.04 6.92
CA ASP A 242 -8.02 14.86 6.49
C ASP A 242 -7.84 15.40 5.07
N SER A 243 -6.62 15.83 4.73
CA SER A 243 -6.29 16.29 3.37
C SER A 243 -6.41 15.16 2.34
N VAL A 244 -5.93 13.97 2.70
CA VAL A 244 -6.04 12.79 1.85
C VAL A 244 -7.50 12.41 1.65
N LEU A 245 -8.29 12.38 2.71
CA LEU A 245 -9.72 12.04 2.64
C LEU A 245 -10.51 13.04 1.81
N ARG A 246 -10.24 14.35 1.94
CA ARG A 246 -10.90 15.35 1.09
C ARG A 246 -10.61 15.10 -0.39
N ALA A 247 -9.36 14.80 -0.72
CA ALA A 247 -8.97 14.50 -2.11
C ALA A 247 -9.66 13.24 -2.63
N ILE A 248 -9.72 12.18 -1.80
CA ILE A 248 -10.39 10.93 -2.15
C ILE A 248 -11.89 11.16 -2.38
N HIS A 249 -12.58 11.84 -1.46
CA HIS A 249 -14.02 12.12 -1.60
C HIS A 249 -14.33 12.92 -2.86
N ARG A 250 -13.54 13.95 -3.14
CA ARG A 250 -13.71 14.75 -4.36
C ARG A 250 -13.55 13.88 -5.60
N PHE A 251 -12.58 12.99 -5.58
CA PHE A 251 -12.32 12.07 -6.70
C PHE A 251 -13.44 11.04 -6.87
N LEU A 252 -13.93 10.45 -5.79
CA LEU A 252 -15.01 9.46 -5.84
C LEU A 252 -16.33 10.07 -6.27
N ASP A 253 -16.60 11.33 -5.91
CA ASP A 253 -17.84 12.04 -6.25
C ASP A 253 -17.81 12.64 -7.66
N ALA A 254 -16.68 12.68 -8.32
CA ALA A 254 -16.56 13.19 -9.69
C ALA A 254 -17.25 12.27 -10.69
N LYS A 255 -18.07 12.88 -11.59
CA LYS A 255 -18.79 12.16 -12.67
C LYS A 255 -17.89 11.94 -13.90
#